data_35d9c7915dec36691cd26a409eb80e7c
#
_entry.id   35d9c7915dec36691cd26a409eb80e7c
#
_cell.length_a   1.000
_cell.length_b   1.000
_cell.length_c   1.000
_cell.angle_alpha   90.00
_cell.angle_beta   90.00
_cell.angle_gamma   90.00
#
_symmetry.space_group_name_H-M   'P 1'
#
loop_
_entity.id
_entity.type
_entity.pdbx_description
1 polymer ?
#
loop_
_entity_poly.entity_id
_entity_poly.type
_entity_poly.pdbx_seq_one_letter_code
_entity_poly.pdbx_strand_id
1 'polypeptide(L)'
;MGVEMVLYGLIMSDIAETVGIENGFDEAGEEEPNIVRIGKKPIMNYVVACMTLLNNGVADVMVRARGQSITKAVETVEMLRRAFLRNIKIYSVDIGTEEVKREDGSTASLSMIEIILGH
;
A
#
# COMPACT_ATOMS: atom_id res chain seq x y z
N MET A 1 5.13 -7.51 -27.17
CA MET A 1 5.46 -8.07 -25.86
C MET A 1 6.60 -7.34 -25.17
N GLY A 2 7.69 -7.04 -25.86
CA GLY A 2 8.85 -6.41 -25.24
C GLY A 2 8.60 -5.02 -24.65
N VAL A 3 7.85 -4.19 -25.35
CA VAL A 3 7.58 -2.83 -24.89
C VAL A 3 6.71 -2.83 -23.63
N GLU A 4 5.71 -3.69 -23.61
CA GLU A 4 4.83 -3.79 -22.43
C GLU A 4 5.57 -4.31 -21.21
N MET A 5 6.45 -5.27 -21.40
CA MET A 5 7.25 -5.81 -20.30
C MET A 5 8.22 -4.77 -19.74
N VAL A 6 8.85 -3.99 -20.61
CA VAL A 6 9.77 -2.94 -20.19
C VAL A 6 9.02 -1.85 -19.42
N LEU A 7 7.91 -1.39 -19.97
CA LEU A 7 7.08 -0.38 -19.32
C LEU A 7 6.59 -0.88 -17.95
N TYR A 8 6.20 -2.14 -17.91
CA TYR A 8 5.74 -2.77 -16.69
C TYR A 8 6.83 -2.80 -15.62
N GLY A 9 8.04 -3.18 -16.01
CA GLY A 9 9.16 -3.19 -15.09
C GLY A 9 9.49 -1.80 -14.54
N LEU A 10 9.40 -0.77 -15.39
CA LEU A 10 9.63 0.61 -14.97
C LEU A 10 8.55 1.06 -13.97
N ILE A 11 7.31 0.73 -14.23
CA ILE A 11 6.21 1.07 -13.34
C ILE A 11 6.37 0.38 -11.99
N MET A 12 6.72 -0.90 -12.00
CA MET A 12 6.91 -1.64 -10.76
C MET A 12 8.07 -1.10 -9.95
N SER A 13 9.14 -0.67 -10.62
CA SER A 13 10.29 -0.05 -9.96
C SER A 13 9.89 1.24 -9.25
N ASP A 14 9.11 2.09 -9.94
CA ASP A 14 8.63 3.34 -9.36
C ASP A 14 7.70 3.08 -8.18
N ILE A 15 6.85 2.08 -8.29
CA ILE A 15 5.92 1.71 -7.22
C ILE A 15 6.68 1.23 -5.99
N ALA A 16 7.70 0.39 -6.19
CA ALA A 16 8.51 -0.11 -5.09
C ALA A 16 9.16 1.04 -4.32
N GLU A 17 9.69 2.05 -5.02
CA GLU A 17 10.24 3.23 -4.39
C GLU A 17 9.17 4.04 -3.66
N THR A 18 8.01 4.16 -4.27
CA THR A 18 6.92 4.97 -3.71
C THR A 18 6.40 4.39 -2.40
N VAL A 19 6.23 3.10 -2.32
CA VAL A 19 5.65 2.45 -1.14
C VAL A 19 6.70 1.90 -0.17
N GLY A 20 7.98 2.00 -0.52
CA GLY A 20 9.05 1.53 0.34
C GLY A 20 9.18 0.01 0.38
N ILE A 21 8.71 -0.66 -0.64
CA ILE A 21 8.88 -2.10 -0.76
C ILE A 21 10.23 -2.38 -1.40
N GLU A 22 11.18 -2.83 -0.60
CA GLU A 22 12.48 -3.19 -1.10
C GLU A 22 12.47 -4.66 -1.49
N ASN A 23 12.61 -4.94 -2.77
CA ASN A 23 12.71 -6.30 -3.32
C ASN A 23 11.49 -7.19 -3.05
N GLY A 24 10.43 -6.66 -2.45
CA GLY A 24 9.22 -7.45 -2.18
C GLY A 24 9.36 -8.45 -1.05
N PHE A 25 10.41 -8.35 -0.25
CA PHE A 25 10.66 -9.27 0.85
C PHE A 25 10.84 -8.51 2.16
N ASP A 26 10.43 -9.11 3.26
CA ASP A 26 10.75 -8.61 4.57
C ASP A 26 12.12 -9.15 5.02
N GLU A 27 12.53 -8.80 6.24
CA GLU A 27 13.83 -9.21 6.77
C GLU A 27 13.97 -10.72 6.96
N ALA A 28 12.87 -11.42 7.10
CA ALA A 28 12.87 -12.88 7.23
C ALA A 28 12.87 -13.59 5.88
N GLY A 29 12.84 -12.82 4.80
CA GLY A 29 12.78 -13.37 3.45
C GLY A 29 11.37 -13.72 2.99
N GLU A 30 10.37 -13.39 3.78
CA GLU A 30 8.99 -13.60 3.38
C GLU A 30 8.54 -12.48 2.43
N GLU A 31 7.85 -12.89 1.38
CA GLU A 31 7.37 -11.95 0.41
C GLU A 31 6.07 -11.30 0.87
N GLU A 32 6.06 -9.95 0.89
CA GLU A 32 4.86 -9.20 1.22
C GLU A 32 4.53 -8.21 0.09
N PRO A 33 4.40 -8.70 -1.16
CA PRO A 33 4.24 -7.78 -2.30
C PRO A 33 2.88 -7.11 -2.34
N ASN A 34 1.94 -7.57 -1.53
CA ASN A 34 0.57 -7.07 -1.53
C ASN A 34 0.29 -6.04 -0.44
N ILE A 35 1.31 -5.56 0.25
CA ILE A 35 1.13 -4.52 1.26
C ILE A 35 1.58 -3.19 0.70
N VAL A 36 0.66 -2.21 0.76
CA VAL A 36 0.94 -0.83 0.38
C VAL A 36 0.91 0.00 1.66
N ARG A 37 2.08 0.48 2.05
CA ARG A 37 2.22 1.32 3.24
C ARG A 37 2.08 2.78 2.87
N ILE A 38 1.10 3.43 3.48
CA ILE A 38 0.83 4.84 3.21
C ILE A 38 1.80 5.71 3.99
N GLY A 39 2.44 6.62 3.30
CA GLY A 39 3.40 7.55 3.90
C GLY A 39 3.19 8.97 3.43
N LYS A 40 4.26 9.64 3.13
CA LYS A 40 4.26 11.09 2.85
C LYS A 40 3.98 11.46 1.40
N LYS A 41 3.96 10.50 0.51
CA LYS A 41 3.77 10.80 -0.91
C LYS A 41 2.32 11.14 -1.22
N PRO A 42 2.05 11.76 -2.38
CA PRO A 42 0.67 12.08 -2.77
C PRO A 42 -0.20 10.83 -2.92
N ILE A 43 -1.49 11.00 -2.71
CA ILE A 43 -2.46 9.90 -2.77
C ILE A 43 -2.36 9.12 -4.08
N MET A 44 -2.19 9.82 -5.20
CA MET A 44 -2.15 9.16 -6.50
C MET A 44 -1.02 8.14 -6.62
N ASN A 45 0.09 8.34 -5.93
CA ASN A 45 1.16 7.35 -5.94
C ASN A 45 0.69 6.01 -5.37
N TYR A 46 -0.09 6.08 -4.30
CA TYR A 46 -0.59 4.87 -3.65
C TYR A 46 -1.75 4.25 -4.41
N VAL A 47 -2.59 5.07 -5.05
CA VAL A 47 -3.66 4.59 -5.93
C VAL A 47 -3.06 3.78 -7.07
N VAL A 48 -2.03 4.32 -7.71
CA VAL A 48 -1.34 3.63 -8.81
C VAL A 48 -0.69 2.34 -8.32
N ALA A 49 -0.09 2.37 -7.13
CA ALA A 49 0.53 1.17 -6.56
C ALA A 49 -0.50 0.06 -6.37
N CYS A 50 -1.64 0.36 -5.76
CA CYS A 50 -2.71 -0.61 -5.56
C CYS A 50 -3.25 -1.13 -6.88
N MET A 51 -3.49 -0.21 -7.82
CA MET A 51 -4.03 -0.55 -9.13
C MET A 51 -3.10 -1.50 -9.89
N THR A 52 -1.81 -1.23 -9.84
CA THR A 52 -0.84 -2.07 -10.54
C THR A 52 -0.78 -3.47 -9.93
N LEU A 53 -0.77 -3.57 -8.60
CA LEU A 53 -0.75 -4.87 -7.94
C LEU A 53 -2.01 -5.68 -8.29
N LEU A 54 -3.18 -5.07 -8.22
CA LEU A 54 -4.43 -5.75 -8.51
C LEU A 54 -4.55 -6.14 -9.97
N ASN A 55 -4.11 -5.28 -10.88
CA ASN A 55 -4.11 -5.58 -12.32
C ASN A 55 -3.06 -6.63 -12.69
N ASN A 56 -2.13 -6.88 -11.80
CA ASN A 56 -1.04 -7.82 -12.01
C ASN A 56 -1.35 -9.23 -11.48
N GLY A 57 -2.59 -9.45 -11.10
CA GLY A 57 -3.02 -10.78 -10.66
C GLY A 57 -2.90 -11.02 -9.17
N VAL A 58 -2.54 -10.00 -8.39
CA VAL A 58 -2.57 -10.12 -6.94
C VAL A 58 -4.03 -10.21 -6.50
N ALA A 59 -4.36 -11.23 -5.71
CA ALA A 59 -5.75 -11.49 -5.34
C ALA A 59 -6.30 -10.39 -4.43
N ASP A 60 -5.50 -9.95 -3.47
CA ASP A 60 -5.89 -8.89 -2.56
C ASP A 60 -4.69 -8.01 -2.22
N VAL A 61 -4.98 -6.79 -1.79
CA VAL A 61 -3.98 -5.82 -1.40
C VAL A 61 -4.36 -5.29 -0.02
N MET A 62 -3.37 -5.23 0.87
CA MET A 62 -3.55 -4.60 2.18
C MET A 62 -3.00 -3.18 2.12
N VAL A 63 -3.86 -2.21 2.43
CA VAL A 63 -3.44 -0.81 2.57
C VAL A 63 -3.26 -0.56 4.06
N ARG A 64 -2.05 -0.23 4.45
CA ARG A 64 -1.70 -0.05 5.85
C ARG A 64 -1.23 1.36 6.12
N ALA A 65 -1.73 1.95 7.18
CA ALA A 65 -1.35 3.30 7.58
C ALA A 65 -1.39 3.45 9.08
N ARG A 66 -0.62 4.41 9.57
CA ARG A 66 -0.61 4.72 10.99
C ARG A 66 -0.52 6.22 11.21
N GLY A 67 -1.04 6.66 12.37
CA GLY A 67 -1.01 8.06 12.74
C GLY A 67 -1.72 8.93 11.74
N GLN A 68 -1.06 9.99 11.33
CA GLN A 68 -1.66 10.98 10.42
C GLN A 68 -1.88 10.45 9.01
N SER A 69 -1.29 9.31 8.67
CA SER A 69 -1.48 8.72 7.34
C SER A 69 -2.80 7.96 7.19
N ILE A 70 -3.54 7.74 8.28
CA ILE A 70 -4.80 6.99 8.24
C ILE A 70 -5.82 7.64 7.32
N THR A 71 -5.98 8.94 7.40
CA THR A 71 -6.91 9.66 6.51
C THR A 71 -6.52 9.45 5.05
N LYS A 72 -5.22 9.53 4.76
CA LYS A 72 -4.73 9.33 3.40
C LYS A 72 -5.00 7.92 2.91
N ALA A 73 -4.93 6.92 3.80
CA ALA A 73 -5.25 5.54 3.44
C ALA A 73 -6.71 5.42 3.00
N VAL A 74 -7.62 6.01 3.75
CA VAL A 74 -9.04 5.99 3.40
C VAL A 74 -9.28 6.72 2.08
N GLU A 75 -8.66 7.88 1.90
CA GLU A 75 -8.77 8.63 0.66
C GLU A 75 -8.24 7.85 -0.55
N THR A 76 -7.12 7.15 -0.35
CA THR A 76 -6.53 6.31 -1.41
C THR A 76 -7.49 5.20 -1.83
N VAL A 77 -8.04 4.49 -0.85
CA VAL A 77 -8.96 3.39 -1.12
C VAL A 77 -10.22 3.88 -1.82
N GLU A 78 -10.77 5.00 -1.36
CA GLU A 78 -11.99 5.55 -1.95
C GLU A 78 -11.76 6.07 -3.36
N MET A 79 -10.62 6.70 -3.61
CA MET A 79 -10.29 7.14 -4.96
C MET A 79 -10.14 5.93 -5.90
N LEU A 80 -9.47 4.88 -5.43
CA LEU A 80 -9.30 3.67 -6.21
C LEU A 80 -10.64 3.05 -6.59
N ARG A 81 -11.54 2.91 -5.62
CA ARG A 81 -12.86 2.30 -5.85
C ARG A 81 -13.76 3.13 -6.73
N ARG A 82 -13.77 4.43 -6.52
CA ARG A 82 -14.75 5.32 -7.18
C ARG A 82 -14.31 5.75 -8.56
N ALA A 83 -13.02 5.93 -8.76
CA ALA A 83 -12.53 6.53 -10.00
C ALA A 83 -11.85 5.55 -10.94
N PHE A 84 -11.29 4.46 -10.43
CA PHE A 84 -10.45 3.58 -11.25
C PHE A 84 -10.93 2.15 -11.33
N LEU A 85 -11.12 1.48 -10.18
CA LEU A 85 -11.50 0.07 -10.15
C LEU A 85 -12.82 -0.08 -9.41
N ARG A 86 -13.91 0.12 -10.11
CA ARG A 86 -15.25 0.15 -9.52
C ARG A 86 -15.72 -1.19 -8.96
N ASN A 87 -15.09 -2.28 -9.38
CA ASN A 87 -15.44 -3.62 -8.91
C ASN A 87 -14.67 -4.04 -7.67
N ILE A 88 -13.80 -3.18 -7.17
CA ILE A 88 -13.00 -3.49 -6.00
C ILE A 88 -13.88 -3.53 -4.76
N LYS A 89 -13.67 -4.57 -3.96
CA LYS A 89 -14.40 -4.76 -2.71
C LYS A 89 -13.47 -4.56 -1.54
N ILE A 90 -14.02 -4.05 -0.44
CA ILE A 90 -13.30 -3.99 0.81
C ILE A 90 -13.69 -5.26 1.58
N TYR A 91 -12.69 -6.12 1.82
CA TYR A 91 -12.92 -7.37 2.54
C TYR A 91 -12.84 -7.20 4.04
N SER A 92 -11.95 -6.33 4.51
CA SER A 92 -11.86 -6.08 5.95
C SER A 92 -11.24 -4.73 6.21
N VAL A 93 -11.57 -4.18 7.36
CA VAL A 93 -10.96 -2.96 7.90
C VAL A 93 -10.64 -3.26 9.36
N ASP A 94 -9.37 -3.27 9.69
CA ASP A 94 -8.92 -3.50 11.06
C ASP A 94 -8.23 -2.25 11.59
N ILE A 95 -8.47 -1.96 12.85
CA ILE A 95 -7.82 -0.84 13.52
C ILE A 95 -7.11 -1.35 14.75
N GLY A 96 -6.08 -0.62 15.15
CA GLY A 96 -5.32 -1.00 16.33
C GLY A 96 -4.39 0.11 16.75
N THR A 97 -3.50 -0.25 17.66
CA THR A 97 -2.48 0.67 18.17
C THR A 97 -1.13 0.02 17.99
N GLU A 98 -0.17 0.79 17.49
CA GLU A 98 1.18 0.33 17.26
C GLU A 98 2.13 1.21 18.03
N GLU A 99 3.09 0.60 18.72
CA GLU A 99 4.12 1.35 19.41
C GLU A 99 5.32 1.54 18.48
N VAL A 100 5.79 2.76 18.39
CA VAL A 100 6.96 3.10 17.60
C VAL A 100 8.01 3.75 18.48
N LYS A 101 9.27 3.46 18.19
CA LYS A 101 10.39 4.06 18.89
C LYS A 101 10.80 5.34 18.18
N ARG A 102 10.92 6.40 18.94
CA ARG A 102 11.42 7.68 18.42
C ARG A 102 12.94 7.69 18.43
N GLU A 103 13.53 8.64 17.71
CA GLU A 103 14.98 8.79 17.64
C GLU A 103 15.63 9.07 19.00
N ASP A 104 14.89 9.70 19.90
CA ASP A 104 15.39 10.01 21.25
C ASP A 104 15.28 8.84 22.22
N GLY A 105 14.83 7.67 21.73
CA GLY A 105 14.68 6.49 22.56
C GLY A 105 13.33 6.35 23.24
N SER A 106 12.50 7.37 23.18
CA SER A 106 11.15 7.28 23.76
C SER A 106 10.22 6.48 22.83
N THR A 107 9.12 5.99 23.39
CA THR A 107 8.11 5.29 22.60
C THR A 107 6.87 6.16 22.43
N ALA A 108 6.21 6.01 21.30
CA ALA A 108 4.95 6.66 21.04
C ALA A 108 3.94 5.61 20.58
N SER A 109 2.69 5.80 21.00
CA SER A 109 1.60 4.93 20.52
C SER A 109 0.89 5.64 19.38
N LEU A 110 0.77 4.94 18.26
CA LEU A 110 0.08 5.47 17.09
C LEU A 110 -1.09 4.58 16.75
N SER A 111 -2.21 5.19 16.39
CA SER A 111 -3.32 4.45 15.83
C SER A 111 -2.91 3.90 14.48
N MET A 112 -3.44 2.73 14.12
CA MET A 112 -3.14 2.14 12.82
C MET A 112 -4.41 1.59 12.20
N ILE A 113 -4.40 1.46 10.88
CA ILE A 113 -5.49 0.87 10.11
C ILE A 113 -4.91 -0.06 9.05
N GLU A 114 -5.61 -1.15 8.81
CA GLU A 114 -5.30 -2.08 7.73
C GLU A 114 -6.57 -2.37 6.97
N ILE A 115 -6.56 -2.08 5.67
CA ILE A 115 -7.72 -2.26 4.80
C ILE A 115 -7.34 -3.29 3.74
N ILE A 116 -8.11 -4.36 3.66
CA ILE A 116 -7.87 -5.40 2.65
C ILE A 116 -8.88 -5.23 1.53
N LEU A 117 -8.34 -5.08 0.32
CA LEU A 117 -9.11 -4.88 -0.91
C LEU A 117 -8.86 -6.02 -1.87
N GLY A 118 -9.82 -6.27 -2.74
CA GLY A 118 -9.66 -7.24 -3.82
C GLY A 118 -10.81 -7.21 -4.79
N HIS A 119 -10.70 -8.00 -5.81
CA HIS A 119 -11.76 -8.13 -6.83
C HIS A 119 -12.98 -8.89 -6.34
#